data_8a4b2644520db740ee5edffde9af52f7
#
_entry.id   8a4b2644520db740ee5edffde9af52f7
#
_cell.length_a   1.000
_cell.length_b   1.000
_cell.length_c   1.000
_cell.angle_alpha   90.00
_cell.angle_beta   90.00
_cell.angle_gamma   90.00
#
_symmetry.space_group_name_H-M   'P 1'
#
loop_
_entity.id
_entity.type
_entity.pdbx_description
1 polymer ?
#
loop_
_entity_poly.entity_id
_entity_poly.type
_entity_poly.pdbx_seq_one_letter_code
_entity_poly.pdbx_strand_id
1 'polypeptide(L)'
;MATKKKKKQISINEKTIRLLSSAVLAIILWLFINGNSNDIVPQDINAIPVTFTNMETLQEKHLVLEDNRNYYVNLRVQGTDRSLQEINTNEITAEVDLKDIDKKGEYNPEIIIKGLSNSVILKEVNPSTLHLVVDNVIESEKSVEVITQGKPGNDNAVISATSTEKVQVTGAEDRIAAIDKIAVTANVNGLTEDTSRMLEVTPYDKEGNIISGVECEPDVVRVNIEVGKTKTVNITPPTTTGDPQSGYKVTSVTVDPTQKMVGAKQEVLDTIQNIQIDPVDVSGANKTVTKEVALKLPDGASFLDNGDKATVTVNIEPVIEKSFTISSIETRNVGQGLTAAKVKDSSVVVKLSGTATELNKLSADNIRAFVDLNGLGKGDQEVVIQISLPSDQIKSITPSKTTVTIE
;
A
#
# COMPACT_ATOMS: atom_id res chain seq x y z
N MET A 1 -97.09 28.18 -60.94
CA MET A 1 -97.34 26.84 -60.41
C MET A 1 -96.57 26.64 -59.04
N ALA A 2 -97.35 26.72 -57.97
CA ALA A 2 -96.77 26.65 -56.60
C ALA A 2 -97.02 25.24 -56.03
N THR A 3 -95.99 24.53 -55.81
CA THR A 3 -96.06 23.20 -55.17
C THR A 3 -95.93 23.29 -53.62
N LYS A 4 -97.08 23.11 -52.95
CA LYS A 4 -97.19 22.99 -51.50
C LYS A 4 -96.49 21.69 -50.94
N LYS A 5 -95.39 21.81 -50.19
CA LYS A 5 -94.80 20.70 -49.39
C LYS A 5 -95.75 20.43 -48.18
N LYS A 6 -96.32 19.24 -48.13
CA LYS A 6 -97.04 18.70 -46.95
C LYS A 6 -96.08 18.43 -45.84
N LYS A 7 -96.20 19.11 -44.71
CA LYS A 7 -95.59 18.73 -43.40
C LYS A 7 -96.22 17.44 -42.86
N LYS A 8 -95.41 16.38 -42.74
CA LYS A 8 -95.81 15.14 -42.10
C LYS A 8 -95.86 15.35 -40.58
N GLN A 9 -97.03 15.43 -40.01
CA GLN A 9 -97.25 15.44 -38.55
C GLN A 9 -96.95 14.07 -38.04
N ILE A 10 -95.93 13.95 -37.27
CA ILE A 10 -95.62 12.72 -36.55
C ILE A 10 -96.48 12.71 -35.26
N SER A 11 -97.52 11.95 -35.23
CA SER A 11 -98.28 11.69 -33.99
C SER A 11 -97.54 10.72 -33.14
N ILE A 12 -96.87 11.24 -32.16
CA ILE A 12 -96.17 10.40 -31.17
C ILE A 12 -97.26 9.85 -30.23
N ASN A 13 -97.37 8.52 -30.15
CA ASN A 13 -98.30 7.82 -29.28
C ASN A 13 -97.99 8.09 -27.80
N GLU A 14 -98.99 8.35 -26.95
CA GLU A 14 -98.81 8.65 -25.52
C GLU A 14 -97.92 7.61 -24.77
N LYS A 15 -97.97 6.36 -25.21
CA LYS A 15 -97.08 5.28 -24.68
C LYS A 15 -95.64 5.56 -25.00
N THR A 16 -95.30 6.09 -26.18
CA THR A 16 -93.94 6.41 -26.58
C THR A 16 -93.40 7.65 -25.85
N ILE A 17 -94.26 8.64 -25.55
CA ILE A 17 -93.87 9.80 -24.72
C ILE A 17 -93.57 9.39 -23.31
N ARG A 18 -94.37 8.50 -22.70
CA ARG A 18 -94.17 8.01 -21.36
C ARG A 18 -92.88 7.17 -21.28
N LEU A 19 -92.59 6.35 -22.28
CA LEU A 19 -91.31 5.57 -22.35
C LEU A 19 -90.08 6.48 -22.49
N LEU A 20 -90.14 7.48 -23.33
CA LEU A 20 -89.08 8.48 -23.52
C LEU A 20 -88.87 9.31 -22.24
N SER A 21 -89.92 9.77 -21.62
CA SER A 21 -89.79 10.55 -20.38
C SER A 21 -89.26 9.71 -19.22
N SER A 22 -89.67 8.45 -19.09
CA SER A 22 -89.09 7.52 -18.04
C SER A 22 -87.61 7.22 -18.30
N ALA A 23 -87.19 7.03 -19.57
CA ALA A 23 -85.81 6.85 -19.94
C ALA A 23 -84.94 8.11 -19.66
N VAL A 24 -85.45 9.31 -19.98
CA VAL A 24 -84.75 10.55 -19.61
C VAL A 24 -84.69 10.76 -18.13
N LEU A 25 -85.79 10.45 -17.39
CA LEU A 25 -85.73 10.50 -15.90
C LEU A 25 -84.79 9.51 -15.28
N ALA A 26 -84.72 8.29 -15.82
CA ALA A 26 -83.71 7.27 -15.38
C ALA A 26 -82.31 7.68 -15.65
N ILE A 27 -82.02 8.31 -16.81
CA ILE A 27 -80.68 8.85 -17.14
C ILE A 27 -80.35 10.03 -16.21
N ILE A 28 -81.29 10.91 -15.93
CA ILE A 28 -81.08 12.06 -15.02
C ILE A 28 -80.81 11.51 -13.58
N LEU A 29 -81.60 10.54 -13.14
CA LEU A 29 -81.41 9.90 -11.83
C LEU A 29 -80.03 9.16 -11.78
N TRP A 30 -79.69 8.46 -12.85
CA TRP A 30 -78.41 7.77 -12.95
C TRP A 30 -77.23 8.75 -12.94
N LEU A 31 -77.32 9.87 -13.66
CA LEU A 31 -76.31 10.95 -13.64
C LEU A 31 -76.27 11.61 -12.25
N PHE A 32 -77.38 11.78 -11.57
CA PHE A 32 -77.44 12.41 -10.25
C PHE A 32 -76.82 11.48 -9.19
N ILE A 33 -77.05 10.16 -9.29
CA ILE A 33 -76.52 9.15 -8.36
C ILE A 33 -75.03 8.95 -8.64
N ASN A 34 -74.60 8.80 -9.91
CA ASN A 34 -73.21 8.58 -10.26
C ASN A 34 -72.37 9.88 -10.32
N GLY A 35 -72.98 11.04 -10.56
CA GLY A 35 -72.30 12.33 -10.56
C GLY A 35 -71.95 12.87 -9.17
N ASN A 36 -72.54 12.29 -8.11
CA ASN A 36 -72.31 12.67 -6.73
C ASN A 36 -71.64 11.53 -5.91
N SER A 37 -70.93 10.58 -6.52
CA SER A 37 -70.18 9.62 -5.78
C SER A 37 -69.04 10.34 -5.05
N ASN A 38 -69.31 10.67 -3.77
CA ASN A 38 -68.28 11.11 -2.81
C ASN A 38 -67.49 9.91 -2.28
N ASP A 39 -67.26 8.89 -3.15
CA ASP A 39 -66.50 7.73 -2.76
C ASP A 39 -65.09 8.13 -2.37
N ILE A 40 -64.67 7.75 -1.17
CA ILE A 40 -63.32 8.01 -0.69
C ILE A 40 -62.45 6.86 -1.21
N VAL A 41 -61.51 7.21 -2.11
CA VAL A 41 -60.55 6.23 -2.69
C VAL A 41 -59.13 6.49 -2.18
N PRO A 42 -58.34 5.44 -2.04
CA PRO A 42 -56.92 5.60 -1.70
C PRO A 42 -56.12 5.97 -2.95
N GLN A 43 -55.06 6.79 -2.75
CA GLN A 43 -54.06 7.12 -3.76
C GLN A 43 -52.67 7.09 -3.12
N ASP A 44 -51.70 6.52 -3.83
CA ASP A 44 -50.29 6.52 -3.40
C ASP A 44 -49.56 7.68 -4.08
N ILE A 45 -48.79 8.43 -3.31
CA ILE A 45 -47.87 9.50 -3.75
C ILE A 45 -46.48 9.04 -3.42
N ASN A 46 -45.66 8.83 -4.43
CA ASN A 46 -44.35 8.23 -4.27
C ASN A 46 -43.21 9.25 -4.38
N ALA A 47 -42.09 8.94 -3.75
CA ALA A 47 -40.83 9.66 -3.87
C ALA A 47 -40.87 11.13 -3.42
N ILE A 48 -41.56 11.44 -2.34
CA ILE A 48 -41.51 12.77 -1.73
C ILE A 48 -40.15 12.95 -1.07
N PRO A 49 -39.35 13.96 -1.43
CA PRO A 49 -38.05 14.18 -0.83
C PRO A 49 -38.18 14.61 0.65
N VAL A 50 -37.33 14.07 1.49
CA VAL A 50 -37.25 14.46 2.90
C VAL A 50 -36.28 15.63 3.03
N THR A 51 -36.70 16.68 3.74
CA THR A 51 -35.88 17.84 4.09
C THR A 51 -35.66 17.88 5.59
N PHE A 52 -34.48 18.34 5.98
CA PHE A 52 -34.13 18.51 7.40
C PHE A 52 -34.39 19.96 7.82
N THR A 53 -35.01 20.12 8.98
CA THR A 53 -35.22 21.44 9.61
C THR A 53 -34.36 21.56 10.86
N ASN A 54 -33.98 22.78 11.24
CA ASN A 54 -33.11 23.09 12.38
C ASN A 54 -31.69 22.48 12.26
N MET A 55 -31.14 22.40 11.03
CA MET A 55 -29.79 21.89 10.79
C MET A 55 -28.73 22.75 11.50
N GLU A 56 -28.98 24.06 11.65
CA GLU A 56 -28.13 25.00 12.36
C GLU A 56 -27.90 24.60 13.83
N THR A 57 -28.88 23.96 14.47
CA THR A 57 -28.72 23.48 15.87
C THR A 57 -27.70 22.36 16.02
N LEU A 58 -27.52 21.52 15.00
CA LEU A 58 -26.45 20.54 14.97
C LEU A 58 -25.08 21.22 14.84
N GLN A 59 -24.97 22.21 13.96
CA GLN A 59 -23.72 22.95 13.77
C GLN A 59 -23.30 23.69 15.05
N GLU A 60 -24.24 24.36 15.74
CA GLU A 60 -23.98 25.02 17.02
C GLU A 60 -23.47 24.06 18.10
N LYS A 61 -23.89 22.79 18.04
CA LYS A 61 -23.49 21.73 18.98
C LYS A 61 -22.27 20.95 18.50
N HIS A 62 -21.62 21.35 17.39
CA HIS A 62 -20.52 20.61 16.74
C HIS A 62 -20.89 19.18 16.41
N LEU A 63 -22.10 18.99 15.88
CA LEU A 63 -22.64 17.72 15.42
C LEU A 63 -22.86 17.72 13.92
N VAL A 64 -22.79 16.55 13.30
CA VAL A 64 -23.02 16.34 11.87
C VAL A 64 -23.78 15.03 11.63
N LEU A 65 -24.60 15.01 10.57
CA LEU A 65 -25.17 13.76 10.08
C LEU A 65 -24.08 12.97 9.36
N GLU A 66 -23.89 11.73 9.75
CA GLU A 66 -22.88 10.86 9.16
C GLU A 66 -23.21 10.52 7.70
N ASP A 67 -24.51 10.40 7.38
CA ASP A 67 -25.00 10.06 6.05
C ASP A 67 -25.65 11.28 5.37
N ASN A 68 -25.10 11.69 4.24
CA ASN A 68 -25.58 12.85 3.46
C ASN A 68 -26.32 12.43 2.18
N ARG A 69 -27.00 11.27 2.20
CA ARG A 69 -27.81 10.82 1.07
C ARG A 69 -29.18 11.52 1.03
N ASN A 70 -29.80 11.52 -0.14
CA ASN A 70 -31.17 11.96 -0.29
C ASN A 70 -32.15 10.88 0.20
N TYR A 71 -33.07 11.26 1.06
CA TYR A 71 -34.09 10.39 1.59
C TYR A 71 -35.44 10.71 0.92
N TYR A 72 -36.27 9.69 0.74
CA TYR A 72 -37.58 9.79 0.11
C TYR A 72 -38.59 8.98 0.91
N VAL A 73 -39.85 9.45 0.91
CA VAL A 73 -40.98 8.74 1.51
C VAL A 73 -42.11 8.56 0.53
N ASN A 74 -42.89 7.53 0.74
CA ASN A 74 -44.13 7.29 0.03
C ASN A 74 -45.31 7.52 0.95
N LEU A 75 -46.32 8.20 0.45
CA LEU A 75 -47.52 8.54 1.19
C LEU A 75 -48.71 7.76 0.62
N ARG A 76 -49.57 7.23 1.50
CA ARG A 76 -50.88 6.76 1.13
C ARG A 76 -51.92 7.71 1.68
N VAL A 77 -52.65 8.34 0.77
CA VAL A 77 -53.69 9.32 1.10
C VAL A 77 -55.05 8.80 0.68
N GLN A 78 -56.10 9.32 1.31
CA GLN A 78 -57.48 9.04 0.93
C GLN A 78 -58.27 10.33 0.77
N GLY A 79 -59.11 10.37 -0.28
CA GLY A 79 -59.95 11.51 -0.56
C GLY A 79 -61.01 11.19 -1.64
N THR A 80 -61.84 12.15 -1.96
CA THR A 80 -62.68 12.08 -3.15
C THR A 80 -61.85 12.24 -4.41
N ASP A 81 -62.27 11.68 -5.54
CA ASP A 81 -61.55 11.80 -6.82
C ASP A 81 -61.17 13.25 -7.13
N ARG A 82 -62.07 14.19 -6.82
CA ARG A 82 -61.82 15.61 -7.04
C ARG A 82 -60.69 16.16 -6.15
N SER A 83 -60.74 15.82 -4.83
CA SER A 83 -59.72 16.31 -3.90
C SER A 83 -58.37 15.68 -4.15
N LEU A 84 -58.30 14.46 -4.67
CA LEU A 84 -57.06 13.79 -5.04
C LEU A 84 -56.46 14.39 -6.35
N GLN A 85 -57.29 14.77 -7.33
CA GLN A 85 -56.86 15.46 -8.55
C GLN A 85 -56.33 16.88 -8.30
N GLU A 86 -56.81 17.53 -7.22
CA GLU A 86 -56.34 18.87 -6.81
C GLU A 86 -55.01 18.83 -6.01
N ILE A 87 -54.46 17.64 -5.73
CA ILE A 87 -53.16 17.49 -5.02
C ILE A 87 -52.05 18.03 -5.91
N ASN A 88 -51.35 19.07 -5.43
CA ASN A 88 -50.10 19.54 -6.02
C ASN A 88 -48.91 18.87 -5.26
N THR A 89 -48.30 17.86 -5.88
CA THR A 89 -47.20 17.14 -5.27
C THR A 89 -45.97 18.00 -4.99
N ASN A 90 -45.83 19.15 -5.68
CA ASN A 90 -44.73 20.08 -5.45
C ASN A 90 -44.90 20.92 -4.17
N GLU A 91 -46.09 20.96 -3.61
CA GLU A 91 -46.37 21.64 -2.35
C GLU A 91 -46.29 20.73 -1.14
N ILE A 92 -46.21 19.40 -1.37
CA ILE A 92 -46.06 18.42 -0.29
C ILE A 92 -44.60 18.35 0.09
N THR A 93 -44.30 18.58 1.36
CA THR A 93 -42.99 18.43 1.95
C THR A 93 -43.00 17.37 3.06
N ALA A 94 -41.94 16.56 3.09
CA ALA A 94 -41.68 15.65 4.18
C ALA A 94 -40.52 16.25 5.01
N GLU A 95 -40.74 16.53 6.25
CA GLU A 95 -39.76 17.24 7.10
C GLU A 95 -39.37 16.38 8.29
N VAL A 96 -38.09 16.41 8.65
CA VAL A 96 -37.52 15.85 9.86
C VAL A 96 -36.90 16.95 10.68
N ASP A 97 -37.37 17.11 11.92
CA ASP A 97 -36.90 18.15 12.84
C ASP A 97 -35.72 17.60 13.67
N LEU A 98 -34.57 18.31 13.60
CA LEU A 98 -33.32 17.94 14.25
C LEU A 98 -33.10 18.67 15.59
N LYS A 99 -34.03 19.51 16.05
CA LYS A 99 -33.86 20.37 17.24
C LYS A 99 -33.54 19.62 18.53
N ASP A 100 -34.10 18.43 18.70
CA ASP A 100 -34.00 17.64 19.92
C ASP A 100 -32.75 16.72 19.94
N ILE A 101 -31.91 16.82 18.90
CA ILE A 101 -30.63 16.12 18.83
C ILE A 101 -29.55 16.95 19.52
N ASP A 102 -28.93 16.40 20.56
CA ASP A 102 -27.99 17.14 21.42
C ASP A 102 -26.62 16.44 21.62
N LYS A 103 -26.42 15.23 21.09
CA LYS A 103 -25.16 14.47 21.22
C LYS A 103 -25.02 13.43 20.11
N LYS A 104 -23.81 12.89 19.97
CA LYS A 104 -23.50 11.73 19.10
C LYS A 104 -24.39 10.53 19.46
N GLY A 105 -24.92 9.85 18.44
CA GLY A 105 -25.74 8.64 18.59
C GLY A 105 -26.66 8.38 17.41
N GLU A 106 -27.47 7.35 17.56
CA GLU A 106 -28.49 6.95 16.59
C GLU A 106 -29.85 7.49 17.00
N TYR A 107 -30.58 8.07 16.05
CA TYR A 107 -31.88 8.69 16.24
C TYR A 107 -32.88 8.17 15.18
N ASN A 108 -34.15 8.13 15.56
CA ASN A 108 -35.23 7.72 14.66
C ASN A 108 -36.37 8.76 14.72
N PRO A 109 -36.12 10.03 14.33
CA PRO A 109 -37.14 11.06 14.34
C PRO A 109 -38.29 10.72 13.39
N GLU A 110 -39.50 11.18 13.76
CA GLU A 110 -40.70 11.04 12.92
C GLU A 110 -40.63 11.98 11.71
N ILE A 111 -41.20 11.52 10.59
CA ILE A 111 -41.31 12.32 9.38
C ILE A 111 -42.65 13.02 9.36
N ILE A 112 -42.63 14.34 9.35
CA ILE A 112 -43.81 15.19 9.38
C ILE A 112 -44.16 15.60 7.94
N ILE A 113 -45.38 15.33 7.50
CA ILE A 113 -45.85 15.71 6.17
C ILE A 113 -46.62 17.02 6.26
N LYS A 114 -46.23 17.97 5.42
CA LYS A 114 -46.92 19.28 5.25
C LYS A 114 -47.38 19.47 3.81
N GLY A 115 -48.27 20.43 3.61
CA GLY A 115 -48.77 20.79 2.27
C GLY A 115 -49.93 19.92 1.76
N LEU A 116 -50.43 18.97 2.57
CA LEU A 116 -51.65 18.25 2.21
C LEU A 116 -52.90 19.11 2.47
N SER A 117 -53.85 19.13 1.51
CA SER A 117 -55.15 19.79 1.68
C SER A 117 -55.96 19.15 2.79
N ASN A 118 -56.75 19.95 3.52
CA ASN A 118 -57.64 19.46 4.56
C ASN A 118 -58.73 18.52 4.03
N SER A 119 -58.97 18.47 2.72
CA SER A 119 -59.90 17.57 2.04
C SER A 119 -59.34 16.18 1.78
N VAL A 120 -58.04 15.95 2.12
CA VAL A 120 -57.30 14.70 1.92
C VAL A 120 -56.84 14.16 3.28
N ILE A 121 -57.06 12.90 3.51
CA ILE A 121 -56.66 12.23 4.73
C ILE A 121 -55.38 11.47 4.51
N LEU A 122 -54.29 11.80 5.22
CA LEU A 122 -53.05 11.00 5.27
C LEU A 122 -53.34 9.70 6.05
N LYS A 123 -53.09 8.56 5.43
CA LYS A 123 -53.28 7.25 6.01
C LYS A 123 -51.99 6.59 6.45
N GLU A 124 -50.96 6.74 5.64
CA GLU A 124 -49.68 6.07 5.86
C GLU A 124 -48.53 6.92 5.31
N VAL A 125 -47.44 6.91 6.06
CA VAL A 125 -46.12 7.45 5.65
C VAL A 125 -45.14 6.30 5.70
N ASN A 126 -44.49 5.99 4.62
CA ASN A 126 -43.55 4.85 4.55
C ASN A 126 -42.21 5.27 3.94
N PRO A 127 -41.10 5.26 4.74
CA PRO A 127 -41.06 5.01 6.18
C PRO A 127 -41.70 6.17 7.00
N SER A 128 -42.17 5.88 8.20
CA SER A 128 -42.75 6.89 9.12
C SER A 128 -41.67 7.60 9.97
N THR A 129 -40.52 6.96 10.15
CA THR A 129 -39.35 7.48 10.87
C THR A 129 -38.12 7.38 9.97
N LEU A 130 -37.14 8.23 10.21
CA LEU A 130 -35.88 8.20 9.49
C LEU A 130 -34.77 7.80 10.46
N HIS A 131 -34.03 6.73 10.11
CA HIS A 131 -32.84 6.35 10.88
C HIS A 131 -31.68 7.31 10.53
N LEU A 132 -31.20 8.04 11.53
CA LEU A 132 -30.11 9.00 11.43
C LEU A 132 -29.00 8.60 12.39
N VAL A 133 -27.76 8.67 11.91
CA VAL A 133 -26.55 8.56 12.72
C VAL A 133 -25.94 9.96 12.81
N VAL A 134 -25.75 10.45 14.02
CA VAL A 134 -25.18 11.76 14.32
C VAL A 134 -23.84 11.56 15.00
N ASP A 135 -22.82 12.27 14.53
CA ASP A 135 -21.47 12.21 15.06
C ASP A 135 -20.95 13.58 15.47
N ASN A 136 -19.90 13.61 16.29
CA ASN A 136 -19.18 14.84 16.63
C ASN A 136 -18.42 15.36 15.40
N VAL A 137 -18.37 16.67 15.24
CA VAL A 137 -17.44 17.31 14.31
C VAL A 137 -16.11 17.51 15.03
N ILE A 138 -15.05 16.95 14.47
CA ILE A 138 -13.70 17.18 14.95
C ILE A 138 -12.79 17.73 13.84
N GLU A 139 -11.67 18.28 14.22
CA GLU A 139 -10.62 18.79 13.35
C GLU A 139 -9.32 18.01 13.61
N SER A 140 -8.59 17.70 12.56
CA SER A 140 -7.30 17.00 12.65
C SER A 140 -6.33 17.53 11.62
N GLU A 141 -5.13 17.90 12.05
CA GLU A 141 -4.05 18.28 11.14
C GLU A 141 -3.34 17.03 10.63
N LYS A 142 -3.19 16.90 9.30
CA LYS A 142 -2.54 15.78 8.63
C LYS A 142 -1.48 16.29 7.65
N SER A 143 -0.37 15.55 7.53
CA SER A 143 0.62 15.75 6.46
C SER A 143 0.13 15.13 5.15
N VAL A 144 0.62 15.69 4.03
CA VAL A 144 0.24 15.22 2.69
C VAL A 144 1.30 14.27 2.14
N GLU A 145 0.88 13.09 1.70
CA GLU A 145 1.69 12.13 0.95
C GLU A 145 1.58 12.42 -0.55
N VAL A 146 2.70 12.40 -1.27
CA VAL A 146 2.69 12.57 -2.71
C VAL A 146 2.84 11.23 -3.40
N ILE A 147 1.83 10.84 -4.17
CA ILE A 147 1.82 9.64 -4.99
C ILE A 147 2.14 10.04 -6.43
N THR A 148 3.21 9.52 -7.00
CA THR A 148 3.58 9.78 -8.40
C THR A 148 2.96 8.75 -9.33
N GLN A 149 2.42 9.21 -10.46
CA GLN A 149 1.85 8.36 -11.49
C GLN A 149 2.51 8.62 -12.84
N GLY A 150 2.95 7.54 -13.50
CA GLY A 150 3.58 7.60 -14.82
C GLY A 150 5.10 7.47 -14.76
N LYS A 151 5.78 7.83 -15.86
CA LYS A 151 7.25 7.77 -15.99
C LYS A 151 7.79 9.09 -16.52
N PRO A 152 8.85 9.65 -15.92
CA PRO A 152 9.59 10.77 -16.46
C PRO A 152 10.18 10.45 -17.84
N GLY A 153 10.44 11.49 -18.64
CA GLY A 153 11.05 11.36 -19.96
C GLY A 153 12.57 11.28 -19.93
N ASN A 154 13.18 10.91 -21.06
CA ASN A 154 14.62 10.95 -21.29
C ASN A 154 15.48 10.18 -20.25
N ASP A 155 15.03 8.98 -19.84
CA ASP A 155 15.69 8.16 -18.82
C ASP A 155 15.87 8.88 -17.47
N ASN A 156 15.04 9.87 -17.20
CA ASN A 156 14.96 10.50 -15.89
C ASN A 156 14.11 9.66 -14.93
N ALA A 157 14.33 9.89 -13.65
CA ALA A 157 13.48 9.37 -12.57
C ALA A 157 13.05 10.51 -11.66
N VAL A 158 11.97 10.31 -10.92
CA VAL A 158 11.61 11.19 -9.82
C VAL A 158 12.60 10.95 -8.68
N ILE A 159 13.33 12.00 -8.31
CA ILE A 159 14.26 11.98 -7.17
C ILE A 159 13.48 12.26 -5.88
N SER A 160 12.62 13.26 -5.94
CA SER A 160 11.82 13.74 -4.83
C SER A 160 10.47 14.23 -5.34
N ALA A 161 9.40 13.94 -4.59
CA ALA A 161 8.10 14.52 -4.80
C ALA A 161 7.49 14.77 -3.42
N THR A 162 7.46 16.03 -3.02
CA THR A 162 7.09 16.40 -1.64
C THR A 162 6.16 17.59 -1.60
N SER A 163 5.31 17.62 -0.59
CA SER A 163 4.61 18.81 -0.12
C SER A 163 5.02 19.09 1.33
N THR A 164 5.29 20.33 1.64
CA THR A 164 5.57 20.76 3.02
C THR A 164 4.32 21.30 3.73
N GLU A 165 3.22 21.42 2.98
CA GLU A 165 1.96 21.92 3.50
C GLU A 165 1.26 20.84 4.30
N LYS A 166 0.58 21.26 5.36
CA LYS A 166 -0.30 20.43 6.15
C LYS A 166 -1.74 20.79 5.82
N VAL A 167 -2.62 19.84 5.97
CA VAL A 167 -4.04 19.98 5.69
C VAL A 167 -4.81 19.78 6.98
N GLN A 168 -5.67 20.72 7.33
CA GLN A 168 -6.66 20.56 8.37
C GLN A 168 -7.88 19.84 7.79
N VAL A 169 -8.26 18.74 8.42
CA VAL A 169 -9.41 17.95 8.00
C VAL A 169 -10.49 18.09 9.05
N THR A 170 -11.69 18.52 8.60
CA THR A 170 -12.87 18.73 9.46
C THR A 170 -13.97 17.78 9.02
N GLY A 171 -14.64 17.11 9.96
CA GLY A 171 -15.75 16.22 9.66
C GLY A 171 -16.17 15.34 10.83
N ALA A 172 -16.99 14.34 10.55
CA ALA A 172 -17.42 13.35 11.53
C ALA A 172 -16.21 12.61 12.15
N GLU A 173 -16.21 12.46 13.47
CA GLU A 173 -15.13 11.85 14.25
C GLU A 173 -14.74 10.46 13.70
N ASP A 174 -15.74 9.61 13.44
CA ASP A 174 -15.50 8.25 12.92
C ASP A 174 -14.90 8.27 11.51
N ARG A 175 -15.27 9.24 10.67
CA ARG A 175 -14.67 9.42 9.33
C ARG A 175 -13.23 9.90 9.40
N ILE A 176 -12.95 10.88 10.28
CA ILE A 176 -11.58 11.38 10.47
C ILE A 176 -10.68 10.29 11.06
N ALA A 177 -11.22 9.46 11.98
CA ALA A 177 -10.49 8.33 12.56
C ALA A 177 -10.20 7.23 11.53
N ALA A 178 -11.03 7.10 10.50
CA ALA A 178 -10.82 6.16 9.40
C ALA A 178 -9.75 6.62 8.40
N ILE A 179 -9.36 7.91 8.39
CA ILE A 179 -8.33 8.43 7.49
C ILE A 179 -6.96 7.88 7.88
N ASP A 180 -6.42 7.03 7.02
CA ASP A 180 -5.03 6.56 7.12
C ASP A 180 -4.06 7.62 6.61
N LYS A 181 -4.34 8.20 5.43
CA LYS A 181 -3.50 9.22 4.81
C LYS A 181 -4.28 10.26 4.01
N ILE A 182 -3.70 11.43 3.90
CA ILE A 182 -4.07 12.45 2.91
C ILE A 182 -3.06 12.40 1.79
N ALA A 183 -3.49 12.21 0.57
CA ALA A 183 -2.58 12.11 -0.56
C ALA A 183 -2.97 13.02 -1.73
N VAL A 184 -1.97 13.36 -2.54
CA VAL A 184 -2.12 14.00 -3.84
C VAL A 184 -1.50 13.14 -4.92
N THR A 185 -2.10 13.08 -6.09
CA THR A 185 -1.57 12.31 -7.23
C THR A 185 -0.90 13.23 -8.23
N ALA A 186 0.41 13.10 -8.36
CA ALA A 186 1.22 13.87 -9.29
C ALA A 186 1.51 13.06 -10.57
N ASN A 187 0.99 13.52 -11.70
CA ASN A 187 1.33 12.93 -12.99
C ASN A 187 2.72 13.41 -13.44
N VAL A 188 3.67 12.47 -13.54
CA VAL A 188 5.07 12.70 -13.88
C VAL A 188 5.43 12.27 -15.31
N ASN A 189 4.44 11.86 -16.13
CA ASN A 189 4.66 11.41 -17.48
C ASN A 189 5.44 12.45 -18.32
N GLY A 190 6.56 12.01 -18.88
CA GLY A 190 7.36 12.81 -19.80
C GLY A 190 8.10 13.98 -19.15
N LEU A 191 8.11 14.12 -17.82
CA LEU A 191 8.86 15.18 -17.15
C LEU A 191 10.36 15.03 -17.39
N THR A 192 10.98 16.12 -17.79
CA THR A 192 12.44 16.21 -18.04
C THR A 192 13.16 17.19 -17.12
N GLU A 193 12.40 18.04 -16.44
CA GLU A 193 12.88 19.11 -15.55
C GLU A 193 12.04 19.16 -14.28
N ASP A 194 12.58 19.79 -13.25
CA ASP A 194 11.88 20.03 -11.99
C ASP A 194 10.65 20.88 -12.23
N THR A 195 9.59 20.58 -11.48
CA THR A 195 8.33 21.31 -11.59
C THR A 195 7.65 21.44 -10.23
N SER A 196 6.84 22.49 -10.12
CA SER A 196 5.97 22.70 -8.96
C SER A 196 4.54 22.82 -9.44
N ARG A 197 3.61 22.10 -8.81
CA ARG A 197 2.19 22.08 -9.20
C ARG A 197 1.29 22.20 -7.98
N MET A 198 0.13 22.83 -8.15
CA MET A 198 -0.96 22.80 -7.20
C MET A 198 -1.82 21.58 -7.50
N LEU A 199 -2.01 20.70 -6.53
CA LEU A 199 -2.75 19.43 -6.69
C LEU A 199 -3.80 19.31 -5.58
N GLU A 200 -4.95 18.77 -5.94
CA GLU A 200 -6.06 18.51 -5.04
C GLU A 200 -5.74 17.37 -4.06
N VAL A 201 -6.06 17.58 -2.79
CA VAL A 201 -5.85 16.59 -1.74
C VAL A 201 -7.01 15.61 -1.67
N THR A 202 -6.69 14.36 -1.40
CA THR A 202 -7.70 13.30 -1.29
C THR A 202 -7.41 12.47 -0.05
N PRO A 203 -8.39 12.32 0.86
CA PRO A 203 -8.26 11.44 2.03
C PRO A 203 -8.55 9.99 1.67
N TYR A 204 -7.72 9.07 2.19
CA TYR A 204 -7.82 7.63 1.96
C TYR A 204 -7.87 6.86 3.27
N ASP A 205 -8.63 5.76 3.28
CA ASP A 205 -8.60 4.75 4.34
C ASP A 205 -7.42 3.77 4.17
N LYS A 206 -7.29 2.81 5.10
CA LYS A 206 -6.25 1.77 5.07
C LYS A 206 -6.34 0.82 3.88
N GLU A 207 -7.53 0.64 3.34
CA GLU A 207 -7.82 -0.17 2.17
C GLU A 207 -7.58 0.58 0.85
N GLY A 208 -7.30 1.89 0.92
CA GLY A 208 -7.06 2.75 -0.24
C GLY A 208 -8.32 3.31 -0.89
N ASN A 209 -9.48 3.25 -0.22
CA ASN A 209 -10.71 3.88 -0.69
C ASN A 209 -10.74 5.36 -0.29
N ILE A 210 -11.40 6.18 -1.11
CA ILE A 210 -11.58 7.60 -0.83
C ILE A 210 -12.62 7.78 0.27
N ILE A 211 -12.28 8.57 1.30
CA ILE A 211 -13.21 8.98 2.34
C ILE A 211 -13.89 10.29 1.90
N SER A 212 -15.20 10.24 1.72
CA SER A 212 -16.04 11.40 1.40
C SER A 212 -16.71 11.97 2.64
N GLY A 213 -17.23 13.23 2.54
CA GLY A 213 -17.94 13.88 3.64
C GLY A 213 -17.03 14.41 4.75
N VAL A 214 -15.79 14.71 4.40
CA VAL A 214 -14.84 15.50 5.18
C VAL A 214 -14.41 16.72 4.38
N GLU A 215 -14.08 17.81 5.04
CA GLU A 215 -13.59 19.05 4.45
C GLU A 215 -12.09 19.14 4.69
N CYS A 216 -11.33 19.45 3.65
CA CYS A 216 -9.86 19.61 3.71
C CYS A 216 -9.50 21.08 3.45
N GLU A 217 -8.76 21.70 4.34
CA GLU A 217 -8.30 23.09 4.22
C GLU A 217 -6.77 23.17 4.41
N PRO A 218 -5.99 23.57 3.39
CA PRO A 218 -6.41 23.84 2.02
C PRO A 218 -6.82 22.57 1.25
N ASP A 219 -7.72 22.72 0.28
CA ASP A 219 -8.18 21.64 -0.62
C ASP A 219 -7.17 21.33 -1.74
N VAL A 220 -6.23 22.26 -2.00
CA VAL A 220 -5.11 22.10 -2.92
C VAL A 220 -3.80 22.47 -2.24
N VAL A 221 -2.75 21.69 -2.52
CA VAL A 221 -1.42 21.91 -1.95
C VAL A 221 -0.36 21.99 -3.05
N ARG A 222 0.72 22.71 -2.75
CA ARG A 222 1.88 22.80 -3.63
C ARG A 222 2.73 21.54 -3.50
N VAL A 223 2.98 20.88 -4.63
CA VAL A 223 3.88 19.74 -4.74
C VAL A 223 5.10 20.12 -5.56
N ASN A 224 6.27 19.96 -4.98
CA ASN A 224 7.54 20.11 -5.66
C ASN A 224 8.02 18.73 -6.12
N ILE A 225 8.30 18.61 -7.42
CA ILE A 225 8.73 17.37 -8.05
C ILE A 225 10.12 17.64 -8.64
N GLU A 226 11.10 16.89 -8.18
CA GLU A 226 12.46 16.92 -8.68
C GLU A 226 12.73 15.67 -9.53
N VAL A 227 13.31 15.87 -10.69
CA VAL A 227 13.72 14.81 -11.61
C VAL A 227 15.22 14.81 -11.84
N GLY A 228 15.77 13.63 -12.06
CA GLY A 228 17.22 13.48 -12.34
C GLY A 228 17.50 12.22 -13.11
N LYS A 229 18.79 11.96 -13.30
CA LYS A 229 19.29 10.78 -14.01
C LYS A 229 19.30 9.56 -13.09
N THR A 230 19.37 8.39 -13.70
CA THR A 230 19.46 7.13 -13.00
C THR A 230 20.83 6.49 -13.14
N LYS A 231 21.27 5.79 -12.11
CA LYS A 231 22.52 5.02 -12.11
C LYS A 231 22.35 3.76 -11.30
N THR A 232 22.79 2.61 -11.83
CA THR A 232 22.92 1.40 -11.03
C THR A 232 24.22 1.45 -10.28
N VAL A 233 24.17 1.33 -8.96
CA VAL A 233 25.30 1.43 -8.04
C VAL A 233 25.49 0.13 -7.29
N ASN A 234 26.74 -0.36 -7.22
CA ASN A 234 27.06 -1.55 -6.45
C ASN A 234 27.02 -1.28 -4.94
N ILE A 235 26.58 -2.26 -4.18
CA ILE A 235 26.66 -2.24 -2.73
C ILE A 235 27.91 -2.99 -2.31
N THR A 236 28.79 -2.30 -1.59
CA THR A 236 30.00 -2.93 -1.07
C THR A 236 29.68 -3.73 0.20
N PRO A 237 29.99 -5.05 0.24
CA PRO A 237 29.84 -5.82 1.47
C PRO A 237 30.59 -5.14 2.63
N PRO A 238 29.97 -5.03 3.82
CA PRO A 238 30.60 -4.35 4.95
C PRO A 238 31.77 -5.15 5.52
N THR A 239 32.65 -4.47 6.23
CA THR A 239 33.60 -5.14 7.13
C THR A 239 32.88 -5.64 8.38
N THR A 240 33.54 -6.55 9.09
CA THR A 240 33.05 -7.01 10.40
C THR A 240 33.81 -6.31 11.53
N THR A 241 33.16 -6.13 12.67
CA THR A 241 33.77 -5.67 13.94
C THR A 241 33.62 -6.73 14.99
N GLY A 242 34.58 -6.74 15.96
CA GLY A 242 34.67 -7.78 16.99
C GLY A 242 35.19 -9.11 16.45
N ASP A 243 35.45 -10.02 17.35
CA ASP A 243 35.92 -11.39 17.04
C ASP A 243 34.80 -12.41 17.28
N PRO A 244 34.64 -13.40 16.38
CA PRO A 244 33.79 -14.56 16.66
C PRO A 244 34.20 -15.29 17.93
N GLN A 245 33.33 -16.17 18.42
CA GLN A 245 33.67 -17.05 19.54
C GLN A 245 34.98 -17.80 19.25
N SER A 246 35.80 -17.97 20.28
CA SER A 246 37.06 -18.76 20.17
C SER A 246 36.81 -20.10 19.47
N GLY A 247 37.64 -20.43 18.48
CA GLY A 247 37.47 -21.61 17.65
C GLY A 247 36.53 -21.43 16.45
N TYR A 248 36.09 -20.22 16.17
CA TYR A 248 35.29 -19.88 14.97
C TYR A 248 35.96 -18.77 14.15
N LYS A 249 35.65 -18.71 12.86
CA LYS A 249 36.22 -17.72 11.90
C LYS A 249 35.17 -17.27 10.90
N VAL A 250 35.21 -15.98 10.56
CA VAL A 250 34.43 -15.45 9.44
C VAL A 250 35.02 -15.98 8.13
N THR A 251 34.17 -16.58 7.28
CA THR A 251 34.58 -17.15 5.99
C THR A 251 34.17 -16.31 4.82
N SER A 252 33.05 -15.61 4.92
CA SER A 252 32.57 -14.69 3.88
C SER A 252 31.56 -13.67 4.42
N VAL A 253 31.49 -12.53 3.78
CA VAL A 253 30.46 -11.51 3.99
C VAL A 253 29.79 -11.28 2.64
N THR A 254 28.48 -11.42 2.61
CA THR A 254 27.66 -11.19 1.40
C THR A 254 26.57 -10.20 1.69
N VAL A 255 26.11 -9.51 0.64
CA VAL A 255 25.01 -8.55 0.72
C VAL A 255 24.00 -8.86 -0.38
N ASP A 256 22.74 -8.76 -0.05
CA ASP A 256 21.63 -8.92 -0.98
C ASP A 256 20.62 -7.77 -0.78
N PRO A 257 20.27 -7.00 -1.85
CA PRO A 257 20.80 -7.08 -3.20
C PRO A 257 22.26 -6.59 -3.30
N THR A 258 22.95 -6.98 -4.38
CA THR A 258 24.33 -6.54 -4.65
C THR A 258 24.42 -5.17 -5.34
N GLN A 259 23.30 -4.68 -5.86
CA GLN A 259 23.18 -3.43 -6.58
C GLN A 259 21.85 -2.76 -6.27
N LYS A 260 21.80 -1.43 -6.39
CA LYS A 260 20.58 -0.63 -6.28
C LYS A 260 20.54 0.40 -7.39
N MET A 261 19.34 0.71 -7.88
CA MET A 261 19.12 1.82 -8.81
C MET A 261 18.93 3.11 -8.00
N VAL A 262 19.76 4.11 -8.30
CA VAL A 262 19.77 5.41 -7.63
C VAL A 262 19.41 6.50 -8.62
N GLY A 263 18.56 7.43 -8.21
CA GLY A 263 18.23 8.66 -8.93
C GLY A 263 18.81 9.87 -8.21
N ALA A 264 19.41 10.77 -8.96
CA ALA A 264 19.91 12.06 -8.47
C ALA A 264 20.18 13.04 -9.61
N LYS A 265 20.52 14.29 -9.29
CA LYS A 265 21.12 15.20 -10.27
C LYS A 265 22.47 14.66 -10.72
N GLN A 266 22.88 14.96 -11.95
CA GLN A 266 24.11 14.40 -12.53
C GLN A 266 25.33 14.65 -11.63
N GLU A 267 25.44 15.84 -11.08
CA GLU A 267 26.56 16.24 -10.20
C GLU A 267 26.67 15.34 -8.96
N VAL A 268 25.53 14.96 -8.37
CA VAL A 268 25.48 14.06 -7.21
C VAL A 268 25.80 12.62 -7.64
N LEU A 269 25.25 12.16 -8.79
CA LEU A 269 25.52 10.81 -9.33
C LEU A 269 27.00 10.57 -9.61
N ASP A 270 27.71 11.61 -10.05
CA ASP A 270 29.16 11.53 -10.35
C ASP A 270 29.98 11.28 -9.07
N THR A 271 29.49 11.68 -7.90
CA THR A 271 30.12 11.42 -6.61
C THR A 271 29.87 10.01 -6.08
N ILE A 272 28.80 9.33 -6.52
CA ILE A 272 28.41 8.02 -6.01
C ILE A 272 29.12 6.93 -6.81
N GLN A 273 30.16 6.32 -6.22
CA GLN A 273 30.86 5.18 -6.80
C GLN A 273 30.27 3.85 -6.36
N ASN A 274 29.96 3.73 -5.07
CA ASN A 274 29.34 2.55 -4.45
C ASN A 274 28.54 2.99 -3.22
N ILE A 275 27.65 2.09 -2.75
CA ILE A 275 26.91 2.24 -1.51
C ILE A 275 27.65 1.48 -0.44
N GLN A 276 28.04 2.17 0.63
CA GLN A 276 28.72 1.59 1.78
C GLN A 276 27.70 1.22 2.87
N ILE A 277 28.01 0.14 3.61
CA ILE A 277 27.24 -0.35 4.74
C ILE A 277 28.11 -0.22 5.99
N ASP A 278 27.52 0.16 7.10
CA ASP A 278 28.18 0.20 8.39
C ASP A 278 28.67 -1.22 8.77
N PRO A 279 29.82 -1.35 9.45
CA PRO A 279 30.35 -2.64 9.86
C PRO A 279 29.36 -3.48 10.68
N VAL A 280 29.40 -4.81 10.50
CA VAL A 280 28.56 -5.76 11.24
C VAL A 280 29.34 -6.33 12.41
N ASP A 281 28.82 -6.19 13.62
CA ASP A 281 29.40 -6.78 14.84
C ASP A 281 29.16 -8.30 14.87
N VAL A 282 30.25 -9.06 15.01
CA VAL A 282 30.27 -10.52 15.11
C VAL A 282 30.83 -11.00 16.44
N SER A 283 30.97 -10.12 17.43
CA SER A 283 31.54 -10.43 18.74
C SER A 283 30.87 -11.66 19.37
N GLY A 284 31.65 -12.69 19.67
CA GLY A 284 31.20 -13.94 20.31
C GLY A 284 30.28 -14.81 19.45
N ALA A 285 30.08 -14.50 18.16
CA ALA A 285 29.24 -15.29 17.28
C ALA A 285 29.87 -16.65 16.95
N ASN A 286 29.05 -17.71 16.99
CA ASN A 286 29.45 -19.10 16.71
C ASN A 286 28.62 -19.75 15.59
N LYS A 287 27.87 -18.93 14.85
CA LYS A 287 27.06 -19.32 13.69
C LYS A 287 26.91 -18.13 12.74
N THR A 288 26.47 -18.39 11.54
CA THR A 288 26.15 -17.36 10.55
C THR A 288 25.23 -16.27 11.14
N VAL A 289 25.65 -15.02 10.96
CA VAL A 289 24.89 -13.83 11.36
C VAL A 289 24.24 -13.24 10.13
N THR A 290 22.90 -13.10 10.15
CA THR A 290 22.14 -12.41 9.10
C THR A 290 21.49 -11.18 9.72
N LYS A 291 21.71 -10.01 9.10
CA LYS A 291 21.22 -8.73 9.59
C LYS A 291 20.68 -7.88 8.44
N GLU A 292 19.49 -7.32 8.62
CA GLU A 292 18.97 -6.27 7.75
C GLU A 292 19.59 -4.93 8.16
N VAL A 293 20.13 -4.20 7.20
CA VAL A 293 20.84 -2.93 7.40
C VAL A 293 20.28 -1.86 6.47
N ALA A 294 20.17 -0.64 6.97
CA ALA A 294 19.80 0.51 6.16
C ALA A 294 20.97 0.93 5.27
N LEU A 295 20.65 1.24 4.03
CA LEU A 295 21.59 1.81 3.05
C LEU A 295 21.54 3.34 3.15
N LYS A 296 22.67 3.99 2.95
CA LYS A 296 22.79 5.45 3.03
C LYS A 296 23.22 6.00 1.69
N LEU A 297 22.54 7.04 1.25
CA LEU A 297 22.89 7.84 0.08
C LEU A 297 23.27 9.26 0.51
N PRO A 298 24.09 9.97 -0.30
CA PRO A 298 24.30 11.39 -0.08
C PRO A 298 23.01 12.19 -0.29
N ASP A 299 22.96 13.39 0.27
CA ASP A 299 21.84 14.32 0.11
C ASP A 299 21.56 14.59 -1.37
N GLY A 300 20.28 14.63 -1.75
CA GLY A 300 19.85 14.82 -3.13
C GLY A 300 19.86 13.56 -3.99
N ALA A 301 20.12 12.39 -3.41
CA ALA A 301 19.97 11.10 -4.08
C ALA A 301 18.87 10.25 -3.41
N SER A 302 18.15 9.46 -4.21
CA SER A 302 17.06 8.60 -3.76
C SER A 302 17.17 7.19 -4.37
N PHE A 303 16.74 6.16 -3.61
CA PHE A 303 16.56 4.83 -4.17
C PHE A 303 15.31 4.81 -5.04
N LEU A 304 15.42 4.22 -6.23
CA LEU A 304 14.33 4.13 -7.21
C LEU A 304 13.64 2.76 -7.21
N ASP A 305 14.31 1.76 -6.67
CA ASP A 305 13.81 0.43 -6.42
C ASP A 305 13.43 0.27 -4.94
N ASN A 306 12.45 -0.59 -4.67
CA ASN A 306 11.83 -0.71 -3.35
C ASN A 306 12.86 -0.89 -2.21
N GLY A 307 12.81 0.06 -1.29
CA GLY A 307 13.47 0.00 0.02
C GLY A 307 14.92 0.51 0.02
N ASP A 308 15.26 1.07 1.15
CA ASP A 308 16.58 1.59 1.54
C ASP A 308 17.37 0.57 2.37
N LYS A 309 17.05 -0.73 2.26
CA LYS A 309 17.63 -1.78 3.08
C LYS A 309 18.31 -2.86 2.25
N ALA A 310 19.26 -3.53 2.86
CA ALA A 310 19.91 -4.73 2.34
C ALA A 310 20.10 -5.77 3.46
N THR A 311 20.12 -7.03 3.08
CA THR A 311 20.42 -8.14 3.99
C THR A 311 21.90 -8.48 3.90
N VAL A 312 22.64 -8.34 5.00
CA VAL A 312 24.03 -8.77 5.13
C VAL A 312 24.06 -10.13 5.79
N THR A 313 24.77 -11.06 5.16
CA THR A 313 25.03 -12.40 5.71
C THR A 313 26.51 -12.58 5.93
N VAL A 314 26.90 -12.74 7.20
CA VAL A 314 28.27 -13.04 7.62
C VAL A 314 28.35 -14.52 7.95
N ASN A 315 29.02 -15.29 7.10
CA ASN A 315 29.21 -16.73 7.34
C ASN A 315 30.33 -16.95 8.32
N ILE A 316 30.02 -17.69 9.38
CA ILE A 316 30.96 -18.04 10.46
C ILE A 316 31.00 -19.56 10.55
N GLU A 317 32.22 -20.13 10.48
CA GLU A 317 32.45 -21.55 10.54
C GLU A 317 33.38 -21.92 11.71
N PRO A 318 33.22 -23.12 12.31
CA PRO A 318 34.16 -23.63 13.27
C PRO A 318 35.52 -23.90 12.61
N VAL A 319 36.56 -23.61 13.34
CA VAL A 319 37.93 -24.02 12.98
C VAL A 319 38.10 -25.47 13.32
N ILE A 320 38.35 -26.31 12.37
CA ILE A 320 38.56 -27.74 12.48
C ILE A 320 39.99 -28.12 12.13
N GLU A 321 40.41 -29.33 12.49
CA GLU A 321 41.67 -29.89 12.08
C GLU A 321 41.46 -31.00 11.06
N LYS A 322 42.29 -31.03 10.01
CA LYS A 322 42.26 -32.07 8.95
C LYS A 322 43.67 -32.50 8.61
N SER A 323 43.88 -33.82 8.52
CA SER A 323 45.17 -34.39 8.16
C SER A 323 45.24 -34.68 6.67
N PHE A 324 46.37 -34.35 6.07
CA PHE A 324 46.71 -34.66 4.69
C PHE A 324 47.99 -35.51 4.67
N THR A 325 47.98 -36.62 3.94
CA THR A 325 49.17 -37.45 3.71
C THR A 325 49.78 -37.05 2.36
N ILE A 326 50.99 -36.52 2.41
CA ILE A 326 51.76 -36.12 1.23
C ILE A 326 52.74 -37.23 0.93
N SER A 327 52.62 -37.84 -0.23
CA SER A 327 53.33 -39.04 -0.63
C SER A 327 54.73 -38.79 -1.26
N SER A 328 55.16 -37.53 -1.33
CA SER A 328 56.50 -37.18 -1.82
C SER A 328 57.09 -35.98 -1.08
N ILE A 329 58.36 -36.03 -0.78
CA ILE A 329 59.12 -34.93 -0.18
C ILE A 329 60.15 -34.47 -1.23
N GLU A 330 60.00 -33.24 -1.72
CA GLU A 330 60.89 -32.63 -2.71
C GLU A 330 62.23 -32.20 -2.04
N THR A 331 63.29 -32.36 -2.72
CA THR A 331 64.58 -31.79 -2.31
C THR A 331 64.84 -30.47 -3.04
N ARG A 332 65.27 -29.45 -2.31
CA ARG A 332 65.56 -28.10 -2.90
C ARG A 332 66.99 -27.65 -2.52
N ASN A 333 67.53 -26.78 -3.34
CA ASN A 333 68.82 -26.12 -3.10
C ASN A 333 69.97 -27.10 -2.89
N VAL A 334 70.00 -28.21 -3.65
CA VAL A 334 71.13 -29.15 -3.65
C VAL A 334 72.40 -28.42 -4.11
N GLY A 335 73.49 -28.57 -3.34
CA GLY A 335 74.78 -27.94 -3.62
C GLY A 335 75.33 -28.26 -5.00
N GLN A 336 76.07 -27.37 -5.59
CA GLN A 336 76.64 -27.56 -6.92
C GLN A 336 77.60 -28.76 -6.98
N GLY A 337 77.34 -29.71 -7.89
CA GLY A 337 78.13 -30.95 -7.98
C GLY A 337 77.73 -32.06 -7.00
N LEU A 338 76.62 -31.84 -6.28
CA LEU A 338 76.04 -32.84 -5.37
C LEU A 338 74.67 -33.28 -5.92
N THR A 339 74.27 -34.51 -5.52
CA THR A 339 72.93 -35.06 -5.82
C THR A 339 72.26 -35.54 -4.55
N ALA A 340 70.92 -35.32 -4.40
CA ALA A 340 70.16 -35.93 -3.33
C ALA A 340 69.73 -37.31 -3.77
N ALA A 341 70.44 -38.35 -3.23
CA ALA A 341 70.26 -39.72 -3.67
C ALA A 341 69.02 -40.37 -3.09
N LYS A 342 68.66 -40.07 -1.83
CA LYS A 342 67.52 -40.69 -1.15
C LYS A 342 67.00 -39.83 -0.03
N VAL A 343 65.71 -39.67 0.02
CA VAL A 343 64.97 -39.17 1.21
C VAL A 343 64.48 -40.39 1.97
N LYS A 344 64.75 -40.53 3.25
CA LYS A 344 64.45 -41.71 4.07
C LYS A 344 62.93 -41.93 4.20
N ASP A 345 62.18 -40.86 4.49
CA ASP A 345 60.74 -40.91 4.61
C ASP A 345 60.07 -40.67 3.25
N SER A 346 59.20 -41.58 2.80
CA SER A 346 58.51 -41.50 1.51
C SER A 346 57.23 -40.66 1.59
N SER A 347 56.76 -40.37 2.81
CA SER A 347 55.53 -39.60 3.03
C SER A 347 55.58 -38.83 4.33
N VAL A 348 54.78 -37.78 4.40
CA VAL A 348 54.61 -36.95 5.58
C VAL A 348 53.13 -36.68 5.81
N VAL A 349 52.70 -36.74 7.07
CA VAL A 349 51.34 -36.35 7.47
C VAL A 349 51.39 -34.93 7.98
N VAL A 350 50.62 -34.05 7.34
CA VAL A 350 50.46 -32.66 7.75
C VAL A 350 49.08 -32.47 8.32
N LYS A 351 49.03 -32.00 9.58
CA LYS A 351 47.77 -31.64 10.22
C LYS A 351 47.58 -30.13 10.10
N LEU A 352 46.52 -29.75 9.41
CA LEU A 352 46.17 -28.36 9.16
C LEU A 352 44.96 -27.96 10.00
N SER A 353 44.95 -26.71 10.41
CA SER A 353 43.82 -26.06 11.09
C SER A 353 43.25 -24.98 10.20
N GLY A 354 41.94 -24.98 10.06
CA GLY A 354 41.22 -23.99 9.24
C GLY A 354 39.71 -24.28 9.25
N THR A 355 38.97 -23.47 8.59
CA THR A 355 37.52 -23.73 8.40
C THR A 355 37.30 -24.89 7.41
N ALA A 356 36.15 -25.52 7.46
CA ALA A 356 35.78 -26.56 6.50
C ALA A 356 35.88 -26.05 5.04
N THR A 357 35.42 -24.81 4.79
CA THR A 357 35.49 -24.15 3.49
C THR A 357 36.95 -23.97 3.02
N GLU A 358 37.88 -23.58 3.91
CA GLU A 358 39.30 -23.43 3.57
C GLU A 358 39.94 -24.80 3.30
N LEU A 359 39.75 -25.76 4.21
CA LEU A 359 40.41 -27.08 4.15
C LEU A 359 39.87 -27.98 3.01
N ASN A 360 38.61 -27.77 2.56
CA ASN A 360 38.07 -28.53 1.43
C ASN A 360 38.58 -28.06 0.07
N LYS A 361 39.15 -26.85 -0.03
CA LYS A 361 39.86 -26.38 -1.23
C LYS A 361 41.26 -27.00 -1.38
N LEU A 362 41.77 -27.61 -0.34
CA LEU A 362 43.09 -28.26 -0.31
C LEU A 362 42.96 -29.74 -0.62
N SER A 363 43.82 -30.24 -1.48
CA SER A 363 44.08 -31.68 -1.73
C SER A 363 45.53 -32.00 -1.41
N ALA A 364 45.82 -33.27 -1.16
CA ALA A 364 47.19 -33.71 -0.93
C ALA A 364 48.15 -33.32 -2.07
N ASP A 365 47.63 -33.28 -3.31
CA ASP A 365 48.41 -32.93 -4.49
C ASP A 365 48.76 -31.43 -4.59
N ASN A 366 47.99 -30.59 -3.88
CA ASN A 366 48.21 -29.13 -3.88
C ASN A 366 49.14 -28.71 -2.73
N ILE A 367 49.41 -29.60 -1.79
CA ILE A 367 50.28 -29.36 -0.66
C ILE A 367 51.67 -30.00 -0.95
N ARG A 368 52.71 -29.18 -1.01
CA ARG A 368 54.04 -29.67 -1.29
C ARG A 368 54.86 -29.70 0.00
N ALA A 369 55.48 -30.87 0.27
CA ALA A 369 56.47 -31.04 1.29
C ALA A 369 57.84 -30.98 0.66
N PHE A 370 58.77 -30.25 1.26
CA PHE A 370 60.14 -30.15 0.75
C PHE A 370 61.12 -30.01 1.89
N VAL A 371 62.38 -30.37 1.59
CA VAL A 371 63.53 -30.15 2.44
C VAL A 371 64.55 -29.24 1.73
N ASP A 372 65.11 -28.32 2.44
CA ASP A 372 66.13 -27.42 1.97
C ASP A 372 67.53 -27.98 2.27
N LEU A 373 68.29 -28.24 1.24
CA LEU A 373 69.64 -28.81 1.33
C LEU A 373 70.73 -27.77 1.15
N ASN A 374 70.38 -26.46 1.23
CA ASN A 374 71.33 -25.39 1.10
C ASN A 374 72.46 -25.46 2.12
N GLY A 375 73.70 -25.48 1.68
CA GLY A 375 74.90 -25.50 2.53
C GLY A 375 75.23 -26.87 3.18
N LEU A 376 74.50 -27.92 2.79
CA LEU A 376 74.80 -29.30 3.30
C LEU A 376 75.76 -30.01 2.39
N GLY A 377 76.66 -30.77 3.03
CA GLY A 377 77.69 -31.60 2.37
C GLY A 377 77.26 -33.05 2.17
N LYS A 378 78.15 -33.89 1.56
CA LYS A 378 77.97 -35.32 1.32
C LYS A 378 77.67 -36.08 2.61
N GLY A 379 76.88 -37.15 2.49
CA GLY A 379 76.54 -38.08 3.58
C GLY A 379 75.07 -37.91 4.03
N ASP A 380 74.73 -38.63 5.09
CA ASP A 380 73.42 -38.58 5.69
C ASP A 380 73.20 -37.28 6.45
N GLN A 381 72.25 -36.52 6.06
CA GLN A 381 71.92 -35.21 6.66
C GLN A 381 70.49 -35.24 7.21
N GLU A 382 70.34 -34.91 8.52
CA GLU A 382 69.03 -34.73 9.11
C GLU A 382 68.52 -33.33 8.84
N VAL A 383 67.37 -33.24 8.18
CA VAL A 383 66.78 -31.97 7.69
C VAL A 383 65.33 -31.83 8.09
N VAL A 384 64.91 -30.58 8.31
CA VAL A 384 63.51 -30.30 8.67
C VAL A 384 62.66 -30.33 7.43
N ILE A 385 61.52 -31.00 7.53
CA ILE A 385 60.49 -31.01 6.48
C ILE A 385 59.71 -29.67 6.55
N GLN A 386 59.66 -28.98 5.43
CA GLN A 386 58.88 -27.75 5.25
C GLN A 386 57.68 -27.99 4.36
N ILE A 387 56.62 -27.24 4.61
CA ILE A 387 55.34 -27.30 3.84
C ILE A 387 55.11 -25.97 3.16
N SER A 388 54.72 -26.00 1.89
CA SER A 388 54.41 -24.79 1.09
C SER A 388 53.02 -24.22 1.40
N LEU A 389 52.76 -23.94 2.68
CA LEU A 389 51.50 -23.28 3.16
C LEU A 389 51.87 -22.23 4.22
N PRO A 390 51.01 -21.26 4.51
CA PRO A 390 51.17 -20.32 5.62
C PRO A 390 51.33 -21.04 6.96
N SER A 391 52.30 -20.64 7.75
CA SER A 391 52.69 -21.33 9.02
C SER A 391 51.59 -21.32 10.07
N ASP A 392 50.68 -20.34 10.04
CA ASP A 392 49.54 -20.24 10.98
C ASP A 392 48.47 -21.31 10.73
N GLN A 393 48.43 -21.90 9.53
CA GLN A 393 47.55 -23.02 9.21
C GLN A 393 48.12 -24.39 9.60
N ILE A 394 49.44 -24.51 9.84
CA ILE A 394 50.09 -25.78 10.13
C ILE A 394 50.12 -26.03 11.63
N LYS A 395 49.41 -27.10 12.06
CA LYS A 395 49.43 -27.54 13.49
C LYS A 395 50.57 -28.51 13.78
N SER A 396 50.81 -29.47 12.89
CA SER A 396 51.88 -30.43 13.05
C SER A 396 52.32 -31.03 11.71
N ILE A 397 53.57 -31.42 11.64
CA ILE A 397 54.18 -32.18 10.55
C ILE A 397 54.77 -33.43 11.16
N THR A 398 54.41 -34.62 10.63
CA THR A 398 54.91 -35.92 11.20
C THR A 398 55.32 -36.85 10.06
N PRO A 399 56.59 -37.23 9.98
CA PRO A 399 57.70 -36.75 10.82
C PRO A 399 58.03 -35.29 10.55
N SER A 400 58.57 -34.55 11.52
CA SER A 400 58.98 -33.14 11.34
C SER A 400 60.36 -32.99 10.71
N LYS A 401 61.15 -34.08 10.72
CA LYS A 401 62.50 -34.19 10.13
C LYS A 401 62.64 -35.49 9.37
N THR A 402 63.47 -35.49 8.38
CA THR A 402 63.86 -36.70 7.63
C THR A 402 65.36 -36.72 7.40
N THR A 403 65.90 -37.89 7.10
CA THR A 403 67.28 -38.01 6.67
C THR A 403 67.38 -38.02 5.15
N VAL A 404 68.27 -37.20 4.60
CA VAL A 404 68.57 -37.20 3.18
C VAL A 404 69.99 -37.57 2.95
N THR A 405 70.23 -38.59 2.16
CA THR A 405 71.61 -39.01 1.73
C THR A 405 71.99 -38.12 0.55
N ILE A 406 73.09 -37.36 0.65
CA ILE A 406 73.68 -36.51 -0.37
C ILE A 406 74.92 -37.13 -0.91
N GLU A 407 74.98 -37.33 -2.22
CA GLU A 407 76.13 -37.94 -2.94
C GLU A 407 76.92 -36.91 -3.75
#